data_fc842aacf19937d903a0486a3d74aaa9
#
_entry.id   fc842aacf19937d903a0486a3d74aaa9
#
_cell.length_a   1.000
_cell.length_b   1.000
_cell.length_c   1.000
_cell.angle_alpha   90.00
_cell.angle_beta   90.00
_cell.angle_gamma   90.00
#
_symmetry.space_group_name_H-M   'P 1'
#
loop_
_entity.id
_entity.type
_entity.pdbx_description
1 polymer ?
#
loop_
_entity_poly.entity_id
_entity_poly.type
_entity_poly.pdbx_seq_one_letter_code
_entity_poly.pdbx_strand_id
1 'polypeptide(L)'
;MFVELSGYVRELLGSRSWKETLVDAGLDDRTYTVDAPGPDDEFLALVTSAAARAERPLQIVLEGFGEYLAPHLLGSEYGPLVDPDWDLLDFLEHTEVAIHRVVRERDPRSRPPKLRVVRPLPDQILVLY
;
A
#
# COMPACT_ATOMS: atom_id res chain seq x y z
N MET A 1 -0.33 6.36 -1.74
CA MET A 1 0.07 5.53 -0.59
C MET A 1 -0.15 6.21 0.76
N PHE A 2 0.48 7.36 1.08
CA PHE A 2 0.32 8.04 2.38
C PHE A 2 -1.09 8.58 2.63
N VAL A 3 -1.76 9.07 1.60
CA VAL A 3 -3.16 9.52 1.69
C VAL A 3 -4.08 8.36 2.03
N GLU A 4 -3.88 7.21 1.38
CA GLU A 4 -4.62 5.98 1.67
C GLU A 4 -4.33 5.47 3.10
N LEU A 5 -3.06 5.51 3.53
CA LEU A 5 -2.69 5.18 4.91
C LEU A 5 -3.42 6.10 5.90
N SER A 6 -3.52 7.40 5.61
CA SER A 6 -4.24 8.33 6.49
C SER A 6 -5.74 8.00 6.58
N GLY A 7 -6.35 7.55 5.48
CA GLY A 7 -7.73 7.07 5.45
C GLY A 7 -7.90 5.83 6.32
N TYR A 8 -7.05 4.84 6.12
CA TYR A 8 -7.05 3.60 6.90
C TYR A 8 -6.85 3.83 8.40
N VAL A 9 -5.89 4.68 8.79
CA VAL A 9 -5.63 5.00 10.21
C VAL A 9 -6.85 5.66 10.86
N ARG A 10 -7.56 6.54 10.14
CA ARG A 10 -8.80 7.13 10.65
C ARG A 10 -9.94 6.13 10.76
N GLU A 11 -10.02 5.16 9.87
CA GLU A 11 -11.01 4.07 9.96
C GLU A 11 -10.69 3.15 11.14
N LEU A 12 -9.44 2.77 11.31
CA LEU A 12 -8.97 1.87 12.36
C LEU A 12 -9.07 2.46 13.77
N LEU A 13 -8.74 3.74 13.95
CA LEU A 13 -8.52 4.39 15.25
C LEU A 13 -9.41 5.61 15.49
N GLY A 14 -10.23 6.01 14.51
CA GLY A 14 -11.11 7.18 14.60
C GLY A 14 -10.55 8.43 13.90
N SER A 15 -11.41 9.40 13.65
CA SER A 15 -11.15 10.55 12.77
C SER A 15 -9.97 11.46 13.16
N ARG A 16 -9.63 11.52 14.45
CA ARG A 16 -8.54 12.37 14.95
C ARG A 16 -7.18 11.67 14.98
N SER A 17 -7.16 10.36 14.85
CA SER A 17 -5.98 9.51 15.05
C SER A 17 -4.82 9.82 14.10
N TRP A 18 -5.09 10.28 12.87
CA TRP A 18 -4.03 10.58 11.92
C TRP A 18 -3.02 11.62 12.44
N LYS A 19 -3.53 12.73 13.01
CA LYS A 19 -2.66 13.76 13.57
C LYS A 19 -1.84 13.23 14.75
N GLU A 20 -2.46 12.42 15.59
CA GLU A 20 -1.80 11.81 16.74
C GLU A 20 -0.74 10.79 16.28
N THR A 21 -1.02 10.01 15.23
CA THR A 21 -0.06 9.08 14.63
C THR A 21 1.16 9.80 14.05
N LEU A 22 0.95 10.98 13.42
CA LEU A 22 2.04 11.83 12.93
C LEU A 22 2.93 12.30 14.09
N VAL A 23 2.33 12.79 15.17
CA VAL A 23 3.08 13.23 16.36
C VAL A 23 3.89 12.09 16.96
N ASP A 24 3.29 10.92 17.16
CA ASP A 24 3.96 9.75 17.74
C ASP A 24 5.10 9.22 16.85
N ALA A 25 4.98 9.42 15.53
CA ALA A 25 6.02 9.09 14.57
C ALA A 25 7.11 10.18 14.44
N GLY A 26 6.98 11.33 15.12
CA GLY A 26 7.90 12.47 15.01
C GLY A 26 7.80 13.20 13.66
N LEU A 27 6.62 13.17 13.03
CA LEU A 27 6.31 13.69 11.69
C LEU A 27 5.17 14.72 11.73
N ASP A 28 5.01 15.44 12.85
CA ASP A 28 3.88 16.35 13.11
C ASP A 28 3.82 17.56 12.17
N ASP A 29 4.94 17.94 11.56
CA ASP A 29 5.07 19.00 10.56
C ASP A 29 4.82 18.51 9.11
N ARG A 30 4.63 17.20 8.90
CA ARG A 30 4.47 16.61 7.57
C ARG A 30 3.05 16.71 7.05
N THR A 31 2.97 16.97 5.75
CA THR A 31 1.72 16.90 4.96
C THR A 31 1.96 16.04 3.73
N TYR A 32 1.13 15.02 3.56
CA TYR A 32 1.21 14.11 2.41
C TYR A 32 0.07 14.38 1.44
N THR A 33 0.41 14.42 0.16
CA THR A 33 -0.54 14.62 -0.93
C THR A 33 -0.46 13.44 -1.92
N VAL A 34 -1.47 13.31 -2.77
CA VAL A 34 -1.52 12.24 -3.78
C VAL A 34 -0.30 12.32 -4.71
N ASP A 35 0.11 13.54 -5.07
CA ASP A 35 1.17 13.79 -6.06
C ASP A 35 2.59 13.85 -5.45
N ALA A 36 2.71 13.77 -4.13
CA ALA A 36 4.00 13.83 -3.45
C ALA A 36 4.30 12.49 -2.78
N PRO A 37 5.11 11.63 -3.40
CA PRO A 37 5.58 10.41 -2.75
C PRO A 37 6.43 10.76 -1.53
N GLY A 38 6.12 10.13 -0.40
CA GLY A 38 6.94 10.23 0.81
C GLY A 38 8.03 9.17 0.85
N PRO A 39 9.05 9.34 1.71
CA PRO A 39 10.09 8.35 1.94
C PRO A 39 9.54 7.07 2.61
N ASP A 40 10.14 5.92 2.29
CA ASP A 40 9.71 4.62 2.83
C ASP A 40 9.88 4.51 4.34
N ASP A 41 10.90 5.16 4.91
CA ASP A 41 11.14 5.21 6.35
C ASP A 41 10.05 5.98 7.10
N GLU A 42 9.53 7.07 6.54
CA GLU A 42 8.36 7.77 7.09
C GLU A 42 7.10 6.90 7.04
N PHE A 43 6.91 6.15 5.95
CA PHE A 43 5.79 5.20 5.85
C PHE A 43 5.86 4.13 6.96
N LEU A 44 7.03 3.53 7.14
CA LEU A 44 7.24 2.51 8.16
C LEU A 44 7.03 3.07 9.58
N ALA A 45 7.52 4.29 9.85
CA ALA A 45 7.33 4.97 11.13
C ALA A 45 5.83 5.19 11.42
N LEU A 46 5.06 5.64 10.43
CA LEU A 46 3.61 5.87 10.58
C LEU A 46 2.83 4.59 10.82
N VAL A 47 3.12 3.52 10.07
CA VAL A 47 2.44 2.23 10.27
C VAL A 47 2.80 1.63 11.62
N THR A 48 4.06 1.76 12.06
CA THR A 48 4.52 1.31 13.39
C THR A 48 3.82 2.08 14.51
N SER A 49 3.70 3.40 14.37
CA SER A 49 2.96 4.25 15.31
C SER A 49 1.47 3.86 15.36
N ALA A 50 0.84 3.66 14.20
CA ALA A 50 -0.55 3.22 14.13
C ALA A 50 -0.75 1.84 14.80
N ALA A 51 0.18 0.91 14.61
CA ALA A 51 0.14 -0.42 15.22
C ALA A 51 0.23 -0.34 16.76
N ALA A 52 1.14 0.50 17.28
CA ALA A 52 1.27 0.73 18.71
C ALA A 52 -0.01 1.32 19.31
N ARG A 53 -0.62 2.31 18.64
CA ARG A 53 -1.89 2.93 19.08
C ARG A 53 -3.07 1.97 19.00
N ALA A 54 -3.08 1.09 18.01
CA ALA A 54 -4.12 0.06 17.87
C ALA A 54 -3.94 -1.11 18.85
N GLU A 55 -2.83 -1.16 19.56
CA GLU A 55 -2.42 -2.30 20.38
C GLU A 55 -2.43 -3.62 19.59
N ARG A 56 -1.98 -3.55 18.32
CA ARG A 56 -1.94 -4.69 17.39
C ARG A 56 -0.54 -4.93 16.86
N PRO A 57 -0.18 -6.18 16.54
CA PRO A 57 1.05 -6.49 15.82
C PRO A 57 1.13 -5.71 14.50
N LEU A 58 2.33 -5.22 14.15
CA LEU A 58 2.57 -4.48 12.91
C LEU A 58 2.08 -5.26 11.67
N GLN A 59 2.30 -6.56 11.64
CA GLN A 59 1.86 -7.43 10.54
C GLN A 59 0.34 -7.36 10.33
N ILE A 60 -0.46 -7.40 11.40
CA ILE A 60 -1.93 -7.34 11.34
C ILE A 60 -2.39 -5.97 10.81
N VAL A 61 -1.69 -4.90 11.18
CA VAL A 61 -2.02 -3.55 10.68
C VAL A 61 -1.66 -3.42 9.20
N LEU A 62 -0.55 -4.01 8.76
CA LEU A 62 -0.15 -4.05 7.35
C LEU A 62 -1.11 -4.88 6.50
N GLU A 63 -1.55 -6.05 6.99
CA GLU A 63 -2.56 -6.88 6.34
C GLU A 63 -3.88 -6.11 6.17
N GLY A 64 -4.38 -5.49 7.25
CA GLY A 64 -5.59 -4.67 7.20
C GLY A 64 -5.45 -3.45 6.30
N PHE A 65 -4.27 -2.84 6.23
CA PHE A 65 -4.01 -1.77 5.25
C PHE A 65 -4.07 -2.29 3.81
N GLY A 66 -3.55 -3.48 3.54
CA GLY A 66 -3.65 -4.13 2.23
C GLY A 66 -5.11 -4.39 1.83
N GLU A 67 -5.91 -4.91 2.75
CA GLU A 67 -7.36 -5.14 2.56
C GLU A 67 -8.11 -3.82 2.28
N TYR A 68 -7.77 -2.76 3.01
CA TYR A 68 -8.31 -1.42 2.78
C TYR A 68 -7.90 -0.84 1.42
N LEU A 69 -6.63 -1.01 1.04
CA LEU A 69 -6.06 -0.40 -0.16
C LEU A 69 -6.54 -1.06 -1.46
N ALA A 70 -6.73 -2.38 -1.46
CA ALA A 70 -7.03 -3.14 -2.68
C ALA A 70 -8.29 -2.64 -3.43
N PRO A 71 -9.45 -2.39 -2.79
CA PRO A 71 -10.62 -1.83 -3.47
C PRO A 71 -10.37 -0.43 -4.03
N HIS A 72 -9.58 0.40 -3.34
CA HIS A 72 -9.23 1.75 -3.80
C HIS A 72 -8.35 1.71 -5.05
N LEU A 73 -7.39 0.79 -5.11
CA LEU A 73 -6.55 0.59 -6.29
C LEU A 73 -7.38 0.06 -7.47
N LEU A 74 -8.24 -0.92 -7.25
CA LEU A 74 -9.12 -1.48 -8.29
C LEU A 74 -10.16 -0.48 -8.78
N GLY A 75 -10.63 0.43 -7.93
CA GLY A 75 -11.54 1.53 -8.29
C GLY A 75 -10.86 2.74 -8.93
N SER A 76 -9.52 2.78 -8.97
CA SER A 76 -8.73 3.88 -9.51
C SER A 76 -8.47 3.73 -11.02
N GLU A 77 -7.63 4.60 -11.58
CA GLU A 77 -7.13 4.53 -12.96
C GLU A 77 -6.34 3.24 -13.29
N TYR A 78 -5.96 2.46 -12.28
CA TYR A 78 -5.28 1.17 -12.45
C TYR A 78 -6.25 -0.02 -12.59
N GLY A 79 -7.52 0.14 -12.19
CA GLY A 79 -8.53 -0.91 -12.32
C GLY A 79 -8.67 -1.47 -13.74
N PRO A 80 -8.71 -0.63 -14.79
CA PRO A 80 -8.78 -1.10 -16.18
C PRO A 80 -7.56 -1.90 -16.66
N LEU A 81 -6.46 -1.93 -15.89
CA LEU A 81 -5.26 -2.72 -16.19
C LEU A 81 -5.36 -4.16 -15.65
N VAL A 82 -6.37 -4.43 -14.83
CA VAL A 82 -6.61 -5.74 -14.20
C VAL A 82 -7.65 -6.46 -15.05
N ASP A 83 -7.30 -7.65 -15.53
CA ASP A 83 -8.24 -8.50 -16.24
C ASP A 83 -9.31 -9.01 -15.24
N PRO A 84 -10.61 -8.84 -15.54
CA PRO A 84 -11.68 -9.27 -14.63
C PRO A 84 -11.73 -10.80 -14.40
N ASP A 85 -11.09 -11.57 -15.28
CA ASP A 85 -11.02 -13.03 -15.16
C ASP A 85 -9.82 -13.51 -14.32
N TRP A 86 -8.94 -12.61 -13.89
CA TRP A 86 -7.81 -12.96 -13.01
C TRP A 86 -8.27 -13.32 -11.60
N ASP A 87 -7.78 -14.45 -11.12
CA ASP A 87 -7.80 -14.73 -9.69
C ASP A 87 -6.67 -13.95 -8.96
N LEU A 88 -6.57 -14.11 -7.65
CA LEU A 88 -5.55 -13.44 -6.85
C LEU A 88 -4.12 -13.80 -7.28
N LEU A 89 -3.88 -15.06 -7.67
CA LEU A 89 -2.54 -15.52 -8.08
C LEU A 89 -2.18 -14.96 -9.44
N ASP A 90 -3.13 -14.91 -10.37
CA ASP A 90 -2.99 -14.29 -11.69
C ASP A 90 -2.71 -12.78 -11.53
N PHE A 91 -3.44 -12.11 -10.65
CA PHE A 91 -3.20 -10.69 -10.33
C PHE A 91 -1.77 -10.46 -9.84
N LEU A 92 -1.28 -11.25 -8.88
CA LEU A 92 0.09 -11.12 -8.36
C LEU A 92 1.14 -11.42 -9.44
N GLU A 93 0.91 -12.43 -10.26
CA GLU A 93 1.83 -12.80 -11.35
C GLU A 93 1.97 -11.68 -12.38
N HIS A 94 0.87 -11.00 -12.70
CA HIS A 94 0.84 -9.95 -13.71
C HIS A 94 1.10 -8.53 -13.18
N THR A 95 1.13 -8.32 -11.86
CA THR A 95 1.28 -6.99 -11.23
C THR A 95 2.50 -6.22 -11.76
N GLU A 96 3.66 -6.87 -11.91
CA GLU A 96 4.87 -6.19 -12.41
C GLU A 96 4.69 -5.68 -13.85
N VAL A 97 4.11 -6.49 -14.72
CA VAL A 97 4.01 -6.18 -16.15
C VAL A 97 2.81 -5.28 -16.45
N ALA A 98 1.67 -5.52 -15.82
CA ALA A 98 0.44 -4.79 -16.09
C ALA A 98 0.35 -3.47 -15.32
N ILE A 99 0.79 -3.43 -14.06
CA ILE A 99 0.60 -2.28 -13.18
C ILE A 99 1.90 -1.52 -12.96
N HIS A 100 2.91 -2.14 -12.37
CA HIS A 100 4.15 -1.43 -11.97
C HIS A 100 4.90 -0.82 -13.15
N ARG A 101 4.90 -1.49 -14.31
CA ARG A 101 5.49 -0.91 -15.52
C ARG A 101 4.75 0.37 -15.94
N VAL A 102 3.41 0.33 -15.96
CA VAL A 102 2.59 1.49 -16.33
C VAL A 102 2.76 2.63 -15.33
N VAL A 103 2.82 2.32 -14.03
CA VAL A 103 3.10 3.33 -12.99
C VAL A 103 4.44 4.03 -13.24
N ARG A 104 5.50 3.27 -13.54
CA ARG A 104 6.82 3.85 -13.84
C ARG A 104 6.85 4.68 -15.12
N GLU A 105 6.09 4.28 -16.14
CA GLU A 105 5.97 5.01 -17.40
C GLU A 105 5.21 6.34 -17.24
N ARG A 106 4.16 6.35 -16.42
CA ARG A 106 3.33 7.53 -16.18
C ARG A 106 3.93 8.53 -15.21
N ASP A 107 4.56 8.07 -14.14
CA ASP A 107 5.27 8.90 -13.17
C ASP A 107 6.70 8.38 -12.93
N PRO A 108 7.71 8.99 -13.58
CA PRO A 108 9.11 8.62 -13.39
C PRO A 108 9.63 8.80 -11.95
N ARG A 109 8.91 9.51 -11.09
CA ARG A 109 9.25 9.66 -9.66
C ARG A 109 8.75 8.48 -8.83
N SER A 110 7.75 7.77 -9.33
CA SER A 110 7.25 6.54 -8.70
C SER A 110 8.28 5.42 -8.84
N ARG A 111 8.55 4.75 -7.72
CA ARG A 111 9.51 3.64 -7.64
C ARG A 111 8.85 2.40 -7.05
N PRO A 112 7.83 1.83 -7.70
CA PRO A 112 7.26 0.58 -7.22
C PRO A 112 8.36 -0.50 -7.21
N PRO A 113 8.34 -1.43 -6.25
CA PRO A 113 9.31 -2.51 -6.19
C PRO A 113 9.28 -3.31 -7.50
N LYS A 114 10.44 -3.84 -7.91
CA LYS A 114 10.50 -4.77 -9.03
C LYS A 114 10.17 -6.15 -8.50
N LEU A 115 9.02 -6.66 -8.90
CA LEU A 115 8.56 -7.97 -8.49
C LEU A 115 9.03 -9.04 -9.49
N ARG A 116 9.58 -10.11 -8.97
CA ARG A 116 9.75 -11.37 -9.70
C ARG A 116 8.82 -12.39 -9.08
N VAL A 117 7.89 -12.86 -9.87
CA VAL A 117 6.87 -13.80 -9.43
C VAL A 117 7.14 -15.15 -10.09
N VAL A 118 7.07 -16.21 -9.30
CA VAL A 118 7.21 -17.60 -9.77
C VAL A 118 6.03 -18.39 -9.23
N ARG A 119 5.36 -19.14 -10.11
CA ARG A 119 4.24 -20.01 -9.75
C ARG A 119 4.71 -21.47 -9.80
N PRO A 120 5.26 -22.02 -8.69
CA PRO A 120 5.79 -23.38 -8.67
C PRO A 120 4.71 -24.46 -8.73
N LEU A 121 3.49 -24.14 -8.26
CA LEU A 121 2.33 -25.03 -8.29
C LEU A 121 1.08 -24.19 -8.65
N PRO A 122 -0.02 -24.80 -9.13
CA PRO A 122 -1.23 -24.07 -9.52
C PRO A 122 -1.84 -23.19 -8.43
N ASP A 123 -1.66 -23.59 -7.17
CA ASP A 123 -2.20 -22.93 -5.96
C ASP A 123 -1.15 -22.20 -5.12
N GLN A 124 0.08 -22.07 -5.64
CA GLN A 124 1.18 -21.44 -4.92
C GLN A 124 1.91 -20.41 -5.76
N ILE A 125 2.27 -19.31 -5.13
CA ILE A 125 3.04 -18.23 -5.74
C ILE A 125 4.18 -17.83 -4.81
N LEU A 126 5.35 -17.55 -5.39
CA LEU A 126 6.51 -16.99 -4.71
C LEU A 126 6.78 -15.61 -5.28
N VAL A 127 6.71 -14.60 -4.44
CA VAL A 127 7.00 -13.20 -4.81
C VAL A 127 8.37 -12.84 -4.24
N LEU A 128 9.27 -12.40 -5.12
CA LEU A 128 10.61 -11.93 -4.79
C LEU A 128 10.66 -10.42 -5.09
N TYR A 129 11.18 -9.62 -4.13
CA TYR A 129 11.29 -8.16 -4.25
C TYR A 129 12.53 -7.64 -3.55
#